data_608f6e5f1b5a32a67514a428f0ea047c
#
_entry.id   608f6e5f1b5a32a67514a428f0ea047c
#
_cell.length_a   1.000
_cell.length_b   1.000
_cell.length_c   1.000
_cell.angle_alpha   90.00
_cell.angle_beta   90.00
_cell.angle_gamma   90.00
#
_symmetry.space_group_name_H-M   'P 1'
#
loop_
_entity.id
_entity.type
_entity.pdbx_description
1 polymer ?
#
loop_
_entity_poly.entity_id
_entity_poly.type
_entity_poly.pdbx_seq_one_letter_code
_entity_poly.pdbx_strand_id
1 'polypeptide(L)'
;MWKKLTTYLTLISTLLVCSMFFCSFASIIGPEGSTVKIMYYEKMPYLVMMIMLLTGGLFSILTHRLPFLQARVCMLTGLMLIGFQIWLGVDFFNYRNDMVFSLTMMFPLLAATLEMIASRRALVDGVTLQALKLSKRNAGVMSSKTK
;
A
#
# COMPACT_ATOMS: atom_id res chain seq x y z
N MET A 1 -11.35 18.78 -2.96
CA MET A 1 -10.69 18.11 -4.10
C MET A 1 -9.51 17.23 -3.68
N TRP A 2 -8.65 17.67 -2.79
CA TRP A 2 -7.41 16.97 -2.37
C TRP A 2 -7.63 15.64 -1.65
N LYS A 3 -8.67 15.51 -0.79
CA LYS A 3 -8.99 14.26 -0.06
C LYS A 3 -9.27 13.07 -1.01
N LYS A 4 -9.79 13.33 -2.19
CA LYS A 4 -10.06 12.30 -3.19
C LYS A 4 -8.76 11.69 -3.74
N LEU A 5 -7.69 12.48 -3.88
CA LEU A 5 -6.43 12.00 -4.45
C LEU A 5 -5.74 10.97 -3.55
N THR A 6 -5.70 11.20 -2.23
CA THR A 6 -5.14 10.22 -1.28
C THR A 6 -5.89 8.89 -1.37
N THR A 7 -7.24 8.93 -1.40
CA THR A 7 -8.06 7.73 -1.53
C THR A 7 -7.85 7.02 -2.88
N TYR A 8 -7.66 7.77 -3.96
CA TYR A 8 -7.33 7.16 -5.26
C TYR A 8 -5.96 6.48 -5.26
N LEU A 9 -4.95 7.08 -4.63
CA LEU A 9 -3.62 6.48 -4.53
C LEU A 9 -3.66 5.16 -3.75
N THR A 10 -4.34 5.12 -2.61
CA THR A 10 -4.51 3.90 -1.80
C THR A 10 -5.34 2.85 -2.54
N LEU A 11 -6.35 3.26 -3.31
CA LEU A 11 -7.16 2.35 -4.12
C LEU A 11 -6.32 1.71 -5.24
N ILE A 12 -5.50 2.48 -5.94
CA ILE A 12 -4.60 1.97 -6.98
C ILE A 12 -3.57 1.00 -6.37
N SER A 13 -2.99 1.35 -5.21
CA SER A 13 -2.06 0.48 -4.49
C SER A 13 -2.72 -0.86 -4.11
N THR A 14 -3.91 -0.81 -3.53
CA THR A 14 -4.68 -2.02 -3.17
C THR A 14 -5.03 -2.86 -4.39
N LEU A 15 -5.36 -2.23 -5.51
CA LEU A 15 -5.66 -2.92 -6.77
C LEU A 15 -4.41 -3.61 -7.34
N LEU A 16 -3.22 -2.99 -7.22
CA LEU A 16 -1.95 -3.60 -7.60
C LEU A 16 -1.68 -4.88 -6.77
N VAL A 17 -1.88 -4.81 -5.46
CA VAL A 17 -1.73 -5.98 -4.58
C VAL A 17 -2.76 -7.07 -4.95
N CYS A 18 -4.00 -6.69 -5.23
CA CYS A 18 -5.05 -7.62 -5.67
C CYS A 18 -4.68 -8.30 -6.99
N SER A 19 -4.08 -7.58 -7.94
CA SER A 19 -3.67 -8.13 -9.22
C SER A 19 -2.59 -9.23 -9.08
N MET A 20 -1.78 -9.19 -8.02
CA MET A 20 -0.78 -10.21 -7.75
C MET A 20 -1.38 -11.61 -7.50
N PHE A 21 -2.64 -11.70 -7.02
CA PHE A 21 -3.33 -13.00 -6.89
C PHE A 21 -3.52 -13.71 -8.21
N PHE A 22 -3.63 -12.97 -9.30
CA PHE A 22 -3.82 -13.50 -10.66
C PHE A 22 -2.51 -13.62 -11.43
N CYS A 23 -1.40 -13.17 -10.88
CA CYS A 23 -0.10 -13.18 -11.54
C CYS A 23 0.76 -14.34 -11.03
N SER A 24 1.63 -14.86 -11.91
CA SER A 24 2.65 -15.83 -11.54
C SER A 24 3.86 -15.12 -10.89
N PHE A 25 4.38 -15.72 -9.81
CA PHE A 25 5.61 -15.29 -9.14
C PHE A 25 6.85 -15.64 -9.98
N ALA A 26 6.94 -16.90 -10.39
CA ALA A 26 8.05 -17.44 -11.15
C ALA A 26 7.60 -18.59 -12.03
N SER A 27 8.45 -19.00 -12.97
CA SER A 27 8.28 -20.20 -13.77
C SER A 27 9.51 -21.08 -13.67
N ILE A 28 9.32 -22.37 -13.49
CA ILE A 28 10.37 -23.38 -13.54
C ILE A 28 10.42 -23.94 -14.97
N ILE A 29 11.62 -24.00 -15.55
CA ILE A 29 11.84 -24.63 -16.83
C ILE A 29 12.21 -26.09 -16.57
N GLY A 30 11.31 -27.00 -16.85
CA GLY A 30 11.56 -28.43 -16.75
C GLY A 30 12.51 -28.94 -17.84
N PRO A 31 13.10 -30.14 -17.67
CA PRO A 31 14.08 -30.72 -18.60
C PRO A 31 13.53 -30.99 -20.01
N GLU A 32 12.21 -31.05 -20.16
CA GLU A 32 11.53 -31.23 -21.46
C GLU A 32 11.02 -29.91 -22.08
N GLY A 33 11.47 -28.76 -21.57
CA GLY A 33 11.00 -27.43 -22.04
C GLY A 33 9.59 -27.07 -21.55
N SER A 34 8.98 -27.86 -20.68
CA SER A 34 7.71 -27.54 -20.05
C SER A 34 7.91 -26.44 -19.01
N THR A 35 7.16 -25.35 -19.12
CA THR A 35 7.19 -24.26 -18.14
C THR A 35 6.07 -24.43 -17.13
N VAL A 36 6.43 -24.68 -15.87
CA VAL A 36 5.46 -24.72 -14.77
C VAL A 36 5.44 -23.35 -14.11
N LYS A 37 4.30 -22.66 -14.15
CA LYS A 37 4.11 -21.36 -13.51
C LYS A 37 3.77 -21.55 -12.04
N ILE A 38 4.51 -20.87 -11.16
CA ILE A 38 4.22 -20.85 -9.73
C ILE A 38 3.46 -19.55 -9.42
N MET A 39 2.26 -19.70 -8.87
CA MET A 39 1.45 -18.56 -8.44
C MET A 39 1.83 -18.09 -7.04
N TYR A 40 1.58 -16.80 -6.74
CA TYR A 40 1.87 -16.23 -5.41
C TYR A 40 1.10 -16.95 -4.30
N TYR A 41 -0.13 -17.38 -4.54
CA TYR A 41 -0.96 -18.06 -3.54
C TYR A 41 -0.56 -19.51 -3.24
N GLU A 42 0.27 -20.14 -4.06
CA GLU A 42 0.77 -21.50 -3.82
C GLU A 42 1.77 -21.56 -2.67
N LYS A 43 2.47 -20.46 -2.43
CA LYS A 43 3.35 -20.34 -1.27
C LYS A 43 2.58 -19.75 -0.09
N MET A 44 2.31 -20.56 0.94
CA MET A 44 1.57 -20.15 2.15
C MET A 44 2.06 -18.84 2.78
N PRO A 45 3.36 -18.58 2.97
CA PRO A 45 3.80 -17.31 3.57
C PRO A 45 3.47 -16.10 2.71
N TYR A 46 3.48 -16.22 1.38
CA TYR A 46 3.11 -15.13 0.48
C TYR A 46 1.62 -14.86 0.52
N LEU A 47 0.80 -15.94 0.56
CA LEU A 47 -0.65 -15.82 0.69
C LEU A 47 -1.03 -15.04 1.95
N VAL A 48 -0.44 -15.39 3.10
CA VAL A 48 -0.71 -14.70 4.37
C VAL A 48 -0.33 -13.23 4.30
N MET A 49 0.86 -12.91 3.78
CA MET A 49 1.30 -11.52 3.61
C MET A 49 0.38 -10.73 2.67
N MET A 50 -0.06 -11.32 1.56
CA MET A 50 -0.96 -10.67 0.62
C MET A 50 -2.34 -10.39 1.24
N ILE A 51 -2.88 -11.30 2.03
CA ILE A 51 -4.14 -11.09 2.77
C ILE A 51 -3.98 -9.94 3.77
N MET A 52 -2.88 -9.90 4.52
CA MET A 52 -2.60 -8.81 5.45
C MET A 52 -2.48 -7.46 4.74
N LEU A 53 -1.78 -7.41 3.59
CA LEU A 53 -1.62 -6.21 2.79
C LEU A 53 -2.95 -5.72 2.21
N LEU A 54 -3.80 -6.62 1.71
CA LEU A 54 -5.15 -6.28 1.24
C LEU A 54 -6.02 -5.74 2.37
N THR A 55 -5.97 -6.37 3.54
CA THR A 55 -6.71 -5.90 4.73
C THR A 55 -6.25 -4.51 5.13
N GLY A 56 -4.93 -4.24 5.15
CA GLY A 56 -4.36 -2.92 5.41
C GLY A 56 -4.81 -1.87 4.40
N GLY A 57 -4.77 -2.20 3.11
CA GLY A 57 -5.24 -1.32 2.02
C GLY A 57 -6.72 -0.99 2.12
N LEU A 58 -7.58 -1.99 2.35
CA LEU A 58 -9.01 -1.79 2.56
C LEU A 58 -9.28 -0.92 3.80
N PHE A 59 -8.58 -1.18 4.91
CA PHE A 59 -8.72 -0.39 6.13
C PHE A 59 -8.28 1.07 5.91
N SER A 60 -7.25 1.30 5.11
CA SER A 60 -6.82 2.64 4.70
C SER A 60 -7.91 3.38 3.91
N ILE A 61 -8.61 2.69 3.01
CA ILE A 61 -9.72 3.26 2.25
C ILE A 61 -10.90 3.59 3.17
N LEU A 62 -11.25 2.71 4.10
CA LEU A 62 -12.35 2.91 5.05
C LEU A 62 -12.09 4.10 5.99
N THR A 63 -10.84 4.34 6.36
CA THR A 63 -10.43 5.43 7.26
C THR A 63 -10.29 6.80 6.60
N HIS A 64 -10.74 6.98 5.35
CA HIS A 64 -10.64 8.24 4.59
C HIS A 64 -11.23 9.47 5.29
N ARG A 65 -12.12 9.28 6.27
CA ARG A 65 -12.72 10.37 7.07
C ARG A 65 -11.78 10.90 8.15
N LEU A 66 -10.81 10.10 8.58
CA LEU A 66 -9.86 10.39 9.66
C LEU A 66 -8.43 10.49 9.09
N PRO A 67 -7.98 11.66 8.61
CA PRO A 67 -6.74 11.78 7.86
C PRO A 67 -5.50 11.34 8.64
N PHE A 68 -5.43 11.58 9.95
CA PHE A 68 -4.31 11.13 10.77
C PHE A 68 -4.26 9.61 10.93
N LEU A 69 -5.42 8.96 11.09
CA LEU A 69 -5.50 7.51 11.16
C LEU A 69 -5.17 6.89 9.80
N GLN A 70 -5.72 7.46 8.73
CA GLN A 70 -5.39 7.04 7.36
C GLN A 70 -3.88 7.13 7.09
N ALA A 71 -3.23 8.23 7.49
CA ALA A 71 -1.80 8.39 7.29
C ALA A 71 -0.98 7.30 8.01
N ARG A 72 -1.35 6.94 9.23
CA ARG A 72 -0.68 5.87 10.00
C ARG A 72 -0.89 4.51 9.36
N VAL A 73 -2.10 4.22 8.91
CA VAL A 73 -2.42 2.94 8.24
C VAL A 73 -1.68 2.83 6.92
N CYS A 74 -1.68 3.87 6.08
CA CYS A 74 -0.90 3.90 4.83
C CYS A 74 0.60 3.71 5.09
N MET A 75 1.15 4.35 6.12
CA MET A 75 2.56 4.19 6.48
C MET A 75 2.86 2.75 6.89
N LEU A 76 2.03 2.15 7.73
CA LEU A 76 2.18 0.76 8.16
C LEU A 76 2.11 -0.20 6.97
N THR A 77 1.08 -0.06 6.13
CA THR A 77 0.91 -0.88 4.92
C THR A 77 2.08 -0.71 3.95
N GLY A 78 2.58 0.51 3.77
CA GLY A 78 3.76 0.79 2.95
C GLY A 78 5.03 0.12 3.49
N LEU A 79 5.25 0.15 4.80
CA LEU A 79 6.38 -0.57 5.44
C LEU A 79 6.26 -2.09 5.29
N MET A 80 5.06 -2.64 5.42
CA MET A 80 4.81 -4.07 5.19
C MET A 80 5.07 -4.46 3.73
N LEU A 81 4.70 -3.62 2.77
CA LEU A 81 4.99 -3.81 1.34
C LEU A 81 6.49 -3.81 1.05
N ILE A 82 7.25 -2.90 1.69
CA ILE A 82 8.72 -2.89 1.60
C ILE A 82 9.32 -4.16 2.18
N GLY A 83 8.85 -4.61 3.36
CA GLY A 83 9.28 -5.87 3.96
C GLY A 83 9.00 -7.07 3.06
N PHE A 84 7.83 -7.12 2.45
CA PHE A 84 7.46 -8.14 1.49
C PHE A 84 8.33 -8.10 0.23
N GLN A 85 8.66 -6.91 -0.27
CA GLN A 85 9.58 -6.74 -1.40
C GLN A 85 10.99 -7.22 -1.08
N ILE A 86 11.50 -6.96 0.12
CA ILE A 86 12.81 -7.46 0.58
C ILE A 86 12.79 -8.99 0.61
N TRP A 87 11.73 -9.60 1.13
CA TRP A 87 11.59 -11.05 1.16
C TRP A 87 11.60 -11.65 -0.25
N LEU A 88 10.81 -11.08 -1.17
CA LEU A 88 10.83 -11.49 -2.58
C LEU A 88 12.24 -11.36 -3.19
N GLY A 89 12.97 -10.31 -2.82
CA GLY A 89 14.36 -10.10 -3.25
C GLY A 89 15.30 -11.20 -2.74
N VAL A 90 15.17 -11.60 -1.48
CA VAL A 90 15.96 -12.71 -0.90
C VAL A 90 15.67 -14.02 -1.63
N ASP A 91 14.39 -14.32 -1.87
CA ASP A 91 14.01 -15.53 -2.62
C ASP A 91 14.52 -15.48 -4.06
N PHE A 92 14.52 -14.30 -4.69
CA PHE A 92 15.12 -14.12 -6.01
C PHE A 92 16.61 -14.50 -6.01
N PHE A 93 17.40 -14.02 -5.06
CA PHE A 93 18.82 -14.35 -4.99
C PHE A 93 19.09 -15.82 -4.71
N ASN A 94 18.25 -16.45 -3.89
CA ASN A 94 18.39 -17.86 -3.54
C ASN A 94 18.04 -18.82 -4.69
N TYR A 95 17.03 -18.48 -5.49
CA TYR A 95 16.46 -19.38 -6.51
C TYR A 95 16.68 -18.92 -7.96
N ARG A 96 17.49 -17.87 -8.18
CA ARG A 96 17.72 -17.28 -9.52
C ARG A 96 18.26 -18.24 -10.58
N ASN A 97 18.93 -19.32 -10.17
CA ASN A 97 19.50 -20.29 -11.09
C ASN A 97 18.49 -21.34 -11.54
N ASP A 98 17.42 -21.56 -10.74
CA ASP A 98 16.45 -22.62 -10.93
C ASP A 98 15.11 -22.12 -11.47
N MET A 99 14.86 -20.81 -11.38
CA MET A 99 13.58 -20.22 -11.74
C MET A 99 13.73 -18.93 -12.55
N VAL A 100 12.81 -18.73 -13.49
CA VAL A 100 12.65 -17.46 -14.21
C VAL A 100 11.56 -16.64 -13.50
N PHE A 101 11.96 -15.48 -12.95
CA PHE A 101 11.06 -14.60 -12.19
C PHE A 101 10.24 -13.70 -13.11
N SER A 102 9.00 -13.44 -12.69
CA SER A 102 8.10 -12.55 -13.41
C SER A 102 8.36 -11.08 -13.05
N LEU A 103 8.11 -10.18 -13.99
CA LEU A 103 8.17 -8.72 -13.76
C LEU A 103 7.17 -8.25 -12.68
N THR A 104 6.13 -9.02 -12.43
CA THR A 104 5.13 -8.76 -11.37
C THR A 104 5.73 -8.70 -9.96
N MET A 105 6.95 -9.23 -9.80
CA MET A 105 7.74 -9.11 -8.57
C MET A 105 8.03 -7.65 -8.17
N MET A 106 7.95 -6.70 -9.10
CA MET A 106 8.11 -5.27 -8.81
C MET A 106 6.82 -4.58 -8.33
N PHE A 107 5.67 -5.24 -8.38
CA PHE A 107 4.39 -4.65 -7.98
C PHE A 107 4.34 -4.20 -6.52
N PRO A 108 4.87 -4.95 -5.53
CA PRO A 108 4.89 -4.49 -4.15
C PRO A 108 5.71 -3.21 -3.97
N LEU A 109 6.79 -3.03 -4.74
CA LEU A 109 7.59 -1.81 -4.68
C LEU A 109 6.81 -0.59 -5.19
N LEU A 110 6.10 -0.75 -6.31
CA LEU A 110 5.23 0.31 -6.85
C LEU A 110 4.09 0.63 -5.88
N ALA A 111 3.44 -0.39 -5.32
CA ALA A 111 2.39 -0.22 -4.33
C ALA A 111 2.93 0.50 -3.06
N ALA A 112 4.13 0.15 -2.58
CA ALA A 112 4.76 0.78 -1.43
C ALA A 112 5.02 2.28 -1.67
N THR A 113 5.52 2.67 -2.85
CA THR A 113 5.74 4.08 -3.18
C THR A 113 4.44 4.87 -3.20
N LEU A 114 3.36 4.30 -3.73
CA LEU A 114 2.03 4.93 -3.74
C LEU A 114 1.49 5.11 -2.32
N GLU A 115 1.61 4.11 -1.44
CA GLU A 115 1.19 4.19 -0.03
C GLU A 115 2.00 5.22 0.75
N MET A 116 3.31 5.34 0.52
CA MET A 116 4.15 6.34 1.18
C MET A 116 3.78 7.77 0.74
N ILE A 117 3.48 7.98 -0.54
CA ILE A 117 2.99 9.27 -1.05
C ILE A 117 1.60 9.57 -0.46
N ALA A 118 0.70 8.59 -0.41
CA ALA A 118 -0.62 8.73 0.18
C ALA A 118 -0.55 9.09 1.67
N SER A 119 0.34 8.44 2.44
CA SER A 119 0.58 8.74 3.85
C SER A 119 1.01 10.19 4.07
N ARG A 120 2.00 10.68 3.32
CA ARG A 120 2.45 12.08 3.40
C ARG A 120 1.33 13.06 3.11
N ARG A 121 0.54 12.81 2.06
CA ARG A 121 -0.60 13.66 1.71
C ARG A 121 -1.69 13.66 2.76
N ALA A 122 -2.03 12.50 3.33
CA ALA A 122 -3.00 12.39 4.41
C ALA A 122 -2.56 13.18 5.66
N LEU A 123 -1.26 13.21 5.99
CA LEU A 123 -0.72 14.02 7.08
C LEU A 123 -0.91 15.51 6.81
N VAL A 124 -0.57 15.99 5.62
CA VAL A 124 -0.73 17.41 5.24
C VAL A 124 -2.22 17.81 5.31
N ASP A 125 -3.12 16.97 4.79
CA ASP A 125 -4.57 17.21 4.87
C ASP A 125 -5.06 17.25 6.32
N GLY A 126 -4.50 16.40 7.19
CA GLY A 126 -4.81 16.39 8.62
C GLY A 126 -4.41 17.68 9.32
N VAL A 127 -3.18 18.16 9.08
CA VAL A 127 -2.65 19.39 9.67
C VAL A 127 -3.44 20.61 9.20
N THR A 128 -3.73 20.70 7.90
CA THR A 128 -4.52 21.82 7.35
C THR A 128 -5.94 21.88 7.91
N LEU A 129 -6.58 20.74 8.11
CA LEU A 129 -7.90 20.66 8.75
C LEU A 129 -7.87 21.11 10.21
N GLN A 130 -6.82 20.77 10.96
CA GLN A 130 -6.66 21.23 12.34
C GLN A 130 -6.44 22.75 12.39
N ALA A 131 -5.57 23.29 11.53
CA ALA A 131 -5.31 24.72 11.45
C ALA A 131 -6.60 25.52 11.15
N LEU A 132 -7.42 25.03 10.20
CA LEU A 132 -8.70 25.66 9.87
C LEU A 132 -9.70 25.62 11.05
N LYS A 133 -9.75 24.51 11.80
CA LYS A 133 -10.61 24.40 12.98
C LYS A 133 -10.20 25.37 14.08
N LEU A 134 -8.89 25.52 14.33
CA LEU A 134 -8.36 26.47 15.31
C LEU A 134 -8.64 27.91 14.90
N SER A 135 -8.44 28.27 13.64
CA SER A 135 -8.74 29.61 13.11
C SER A 135 -10.22 29.96 13.29
N LYS A 136 -11.14 29.06 12.95
CA LYS A 136 -12.57 29.27 13.16
C LYS A 136 -12.96 29.44 14.63
N ARG A 137 -12.33 28.66 15.51
CA ARG A 137 -12.57 28.77 16.97
C ARG A 137 -12.12 30.13 17.51
N ASN A 138 -10.94 30.60 17.08
CA ASN A 138 -10.41 31.90 17.52
C ASN A 138 -11.27 33.08 17.00
N ALA A 139 -11.74 33.00 15.75
CA ALA A 139 -12.65 34.00 15.18
C ALA A 139 -13.99 34.06 15.93
N GLY A 140 -14.54 32.91 16.33
CA GLY A 140 -15.76 32.87 17.15
C GLY A 140 -15.60 33.47 18.54
N VAL A 141 -14.45 33.26 19.18
CA VAL A 141 -14.13 33.85 20.51
C VAL A 141 -13.94 35.35 20.41
N MET A 142 -13.33 35.87 19.36
CA MET A 142 -13.20 37.33 19.16
C MET A 142 -14.55 38.00 18.92
N SER A 143 -15.44 37.38 18.14
CA SER A 143 -16.80 37.91 17.88
C SER A 143 -17.67 37.95 19.14
N SER A 144 -17.47 37.06 20.10
CA SER A 144 -18.22 37.06 21.36
C SER A 144 -17.72 38.09 22.39
N LYS A 145 -16.46 38.58 22.26
CA LYS A 145 -15.89 39.61 23.15
C LYS A 145 -16.22 41.04 22.71
N THR A 146 -16.70 41.22 21.48
CA THR A 146 -17.08 42.55 20.93
C THR A 146 -18.58 42.85 21.04
N LYS A 147 -19.37 41.95 21.63
CA LYS A 147 -20.76 42.20 22.04
C LYS A 147 -20.81 42.40 23.57
#